data_00439d1022fd7c82803b6b4727ae0e15
#
_entry.id   00439d1022fd7c82803b6b4727ae0e15
#
_cell.length_a   1.000
_cell.length_b   1.000
_cell.length_c   1.000
_cell.angle_alpha   90.00
_cell.angle_beta   90.00
_cell.angle_gamma   90.00
#
_symmetry.space_group_name_H-M   'P 1'
#
loop_
_entity.id
_entity.type
_entity.pdbx_description
1 polymer ?
#
loop_
_entity_poly.entity_id
_entity_poly.type
_entity_poly.pdbx_seq_one_letter_code
_entity_poly.pdbx_strand_id
1 'polypeptide(L)'
;MPEIKAIKTKPTGNVFDFNFFADNKGKHESLQKVAIVTTNSYIKLSMPAYRKLKGPGYFKVGIDVNNKVICVAPALATEPYVIKPTAVQIKKNTIYISKSRSVIRKLQEIGIPKIVEGKLVDDELLFKF
;
A
#
# COMPACT_ATOMS: atom_id res chain seq x y z
N MET A 1 -23.03 16.22 0.82
CA MET A 1 -23.82 15.85 0.75
C MET A 1 -24.69 15.41 0.77
N PRO A 2 -24.96 15.44 0.43
CA PRO A 2 -26.13 15.18 0.42
C PRO A 2 -26.73 14.10 0.63
N GLU A 3 -26.62 13.82 1.03
CA GLU A 3 -27.04 12.97 1.63
C GLU A 3 -28.37 12.71 1.70
N ILE A 4 -28.99 13.57 1.85
CA ILE A 4 -30.31 13.47 1.93
C ILE A 4 -30.95 12.86 0.87
N LYS A 5 -30.51 13.06 -0.27
CA LYS A 5 -31.11 12.53 -1.41
C LYS A 5 -30.96 11.07 -1.42
N ALA A 6 -30.10 10.54 -0.64
CA ALA A 6 -29.86 9.12 -0.63
C ALA A 6 -30.84 8.40 0.28
N ILE A 7 -31.69 9.12 0.96
CA ILE A 7 -32.60 8.50 1.90
C ILE A 7 -34.01 8.47 1.34
N LYS A 8 -34.59 7.30 1.28
CA LYS A 8 -35.96 7.14 0.80
C LYS A 8 -36.77 6.40 1.83
N THR A 9 -37.97 6.91 2.06
CA THR A 9 -38.91 6.30 2.98
C THR A 9 -39.82 5.38 2.20
N LYS A 10 -39.91 4.14 2.62
CA LYS A 10 -40.78 3.20 1.97
C LYS A 10 -42.13 3.21 2.64
N PRO A 11 -43.16 2.64 2.02
CA PRO A 11 -44.46 2.59 2.64
C PRO A 11 -44.45 1.87 3.98
N THR A 12 -43.45 0.99 4.19
CA THR A 12 -43.32 0.29 5.44
C THR A 12 -42.65 1.14 6.50
N GLY A 13 -42.26 2.38 6.15
CA GLY A 13 -41.60 3.22 7.12
C GLY A 13 -40.09 3.06 7.20
N ASN A 14 -39.53 2.15 6.42
CA ASN A 14 -38.09 1.96 6.43
C ASN A 14 -37.37 3.14 5.78
N VAL A 15 -36.25 3.50 6.34
CA VAL A 15 -35.42 4.55 5.81
C VAL A 15 -34.06 3.93 5.49
N PHE A 16 -33.64 4.05 4.25
CA PHE A 16 -32.38 3.46 3.81
C PHE A 16 -31.31 4.53 3.62
N ASP A 17 -30.15 4.30 4.25
CA ASP A 17 -29.02 5.20 4.13
C ASP A 17 -28.09 4.65 3.04
N PHE A 18 -28.14 5.25 1.88
CA PHE A 18 -27.33 4.81 0.76
C PHE A 18 -25.87 5.31 0.85
N ASN A 19 -25.57 6.19 1.81
CA ASN A 19 -24.21 6.66 1.99
C ASN A 19 -23.39 5.73 2.90
N PHE A 20 -24.05 4.82 3.58
CA PHE A 20 -23.35 3.94 4.51
C PHE A 20 -22.17 3.20 3.87
N PHE A 21 -22.41 2.57 2.73
CA PHE A 21 -21.36 1.82 2.05
C PHE A 21 -20.38 2.71 1.32
N ALA A 22 -20.79 3.91 0.96
CA ALA A 22 -19.87 4.85 0.34
C ALA A 22 -18.82 5.31 1.35
N ASP A 23 -19.21 5.49 2.60
CA ASP A 23 -18.27 5.85 3.64
C ASP A 23 -17.25 4.75 3.84
N ASN A 24 -17.68 3.50 3.74
CA ASN A 24 -16.77 2.38 3.86
C ASN A 24 -15.73 2.37 2.75
N LYS A 25 -16.12 2.80 1.55
CA LYS A 25 -15.19 2.87 0.45
C LYS A 25 -14.09 3.89 0.75
N GLY A 26 -14.45 5.00 1.34
CA GLY A 26 -13.48 6.02 1.68
C GLY A 26 -12.44 5.53 2.66
N LYS A 27 -12.78 4.58 3.49
CA LYS A 27 -11.85 4.07 4.48
C LYS A 27 -10.72 3.25 3.89
N HIS A 28 -10.88 2.79 2.67
CA HIS A 28 -9.81 2.05 2.02
C HIS A 28 -8.65 2.98 1.67
N GLU A 29 -8.86 4.28 1.75
CA GLU A 29 -7.81 5.23 1.49
C GLU A 29 -7.15 5.69 2.77
N SER A 30 -7.35 4.96 3.85
CA SER A 30 -6.74 5.32 5.11
C SER A 30 -5.23 5.22 5.08
N LEU A 31 -4.65 4.54 4.09
CA LEU A 31 -3.22 4.50 3.94
C LEU A 31 -2.71 5.73 3.20
N GLN A 32 -2.86 6.87 3.84
CA GLN A 32 -2.30 8.12 3.34
C GLN A 32 -0.88 8.31 3.87
N LYS A 33 -0.28 7.24 4.36
CA LYS A 33 1.05 7.28 4.96
C LYS A 33 2.08 6.62 4.05
N VAL A 34 3.33 7.01 4.22
CA VAL A 34 4.45 6.32 3.59
C VAL A 34 4.63 5.03 4.38
N ALA A 35 4.18 3.93 3.82
CA ALA A 35 4.15 2.66 4.55
C ALA A 35 4.23 1.44 3.64
N ILE A 36 4.66 0.33 4.23
CA ILE A 36 4.59 -0.99 3.62
C ILE A 36 3.51 -1.76 4.38
N VAL A 37 2.65 -2.45 3.65
CA VAL A 37 1.61 -3.29 4.24
C VAL A 37 1.89 -4.74 3.91
N THR A 38 1.95 -5.58 4.94
CA THR A 38 2.18 -7.01 4.78
C THR A 38 0.94 -7.76 5.26
N THR A 39 0.42 -8.62 4.40
CA THR A 39 -0.67 -9.51 4.74
C THR A 39 -0.20 -10.94 4.51
N ASN A 40 -1.05 -11.92 4.70
CA ASN A 40 -0.69 -13.30 4.43
C ASN A 40 -0.57 -13.60 2.93
N SER A 41 -1.03 -12.71 2.09
CA SER A 41 -1.08 -12.94 0.64
C SER A 41 -0.16 -12.03 -0.16
N TYR A 42 0.26 -10.91 0.39
CA TYR A 42 1.08 -9.97 -0.37
C TYR A 42 1.78 -8.96 0.53
N ILE A 43 2.78 -8.31 -0.05
CA ILE A 43 3.44 -7.16 0.54
C ILE A 43 3.27 -6.05 -0.48
N LYS A 44 2.74 -4.91 -0.07
CA LYS A 44 2.59 -3.79 -1.00
C LYS A 44 3.07 -2.48 -0.41
N LEU A 45 3.43 -1.58 -1.32
CA LEU A 45 3.92 -0.25 -0.99
C LEU A 45 2.74 0.72 -1.11
N SER A 46 2.57 1.60 -0.14
CA SER A 46 1.49 2.58 -0.20
C SER A 46 1.72 3.56 -1.34
N MET A 47 0.66 4.13 -1.88
CA MET A 47 0.79 5.11 -2.95
C MET A 47 1.55 6.36 -2.51
N PRO A 48 1.35 6.90 -1.32
CA PRO A 48 2.18 8.02 -0.87
C PRO A 48 3.67 7.68 -0.87
N ALA A 49 4.03 6.44 -0.53
CA ALA A 49 5.42 6.00 -0.58
C ALA A 49 5.90 5.94 -2.03
N TYR A 50 5.12 5.31 -2.90
CA TYR A 50 5.49 5.17 -4.30
C TYR A 50 5.70 6.54 -4.96
N ARG A 51 4.85 7.50 -4.63
CA ARG A 51 4.96 8.84 -5.21
C ARG A 51 6.19 9.61 -4.75
N LYS A 52 6.82 9.20 -3.67
CA LYS A 52 8.05 9.84 -3.20
C LYS A 52 9.27 9.34 -3.94
N LEU A 53 9.17 8.23 -4.65
CA LEU A 53 10.30 7.71 -5.40
C LEU A 53 10.51 8.54 -6.68
N LYS A 54 11.75 8.87 -6.96
CA LYS A 54 12.10 9.62 -8.15
C LYS A 54 12.39 8.67 -9.30
N GLY A 55 12.45 9.22 -10.51
CA GLY A 55 12.83 8.47 -11.69
C GLY A 55 11.62 7.89 -12.42
N PRO A 56 11.82 6.83 -13.20
CA PRO A 56 10.80 6.30 -14.10
C PRO A 56 9.68 5.49 -13.45
N GLY A 57 9.64 5.44 -12.13
CA GLY A 57 8.60 4.70 -11.45
C GLY A 57 8.95 3.24 -11.19
N TYR A 58 10.17 2.85 -11.48
CA TYR A 58 10.66 1.51 -11.18
C TYR A 58 11.46 1.55 -9.88
N PHE A 59 11.46 0.47 -9.14
CA PHE A 59 12.17 0.44 -7.87
C PHE A 59 12.67 -0.96 -7.54
N LYS A 60 13.55 -1.02 -6.56
CA LYS A 60 14.02 -2.29 -6.03
C LYS A 60 13.92 -2.24 -4.53
N VAL A 61 13.80 -3.41 -3.91
CA VAL A 61 13.59 -3.52 -2.47
C VAL A 61 14.64 -4.42 -1.88
N GLY A 62 15.29 -3.95 -0.83
CA GLY A 62 16.26 -4.73 -0.10
C GLY A 62 15.91 -4.75 1.37
N ILE A 63 16.53 -5.65 2.12
CA ILE A 63 16.28 -5.76 3.54
C ILE A 63 17.58 -5.99 4.31
N ASP A 64 17.69 -5.30 5.43
CA ASP A 64 18.73 -5.58 6.40
C ASP A 64 18.04 -6.34 7.53
N VAL A 65 18.18 -7.65 7.53
CA VAL A 65 17.48 -8.51 8.47
C VAL A 65 17.94 -8.25 9.91
N ASN A 66 19.22 -8.02 10.10
CA ASN A 66 19.76 -7.81 11.45
C ASN A 66 19.25 -6.52 12.08
N ASN A 67 19.15 -5.46 11.31
CA ASN A 67 18.68 -4.19 11.80
C ASN A 67 17.18 -3.96 11.56
N LYS A 68 16.52 -4.90 10.90
CA LYS A 68 15.09 -4.86 10.61
C LYS A 68 14.70 -3.60 9.87
N VAL A 69 15.39 -3.35 8.77
CA VAL A 69 15.11 -2.20 7.90
C VAL A 69 14.89 -2.68 6.48
N ILE A 70 13.79 -2.22 5.89
CA ILE A 70 13.54 -2.46 4.48
C ILE A 70 13.82 -1.16 3.74
N CYS A 71 14.56 -1.27 2.63
CA CYS A 71 14.91 -0.13 1.81
C CYS A 71 14.22 -0.26 0.46
N VAL A 72 13.52 0.78 0.02
CA VAL A 72 12.93 0.86 -1.30
C VAL A 72 13.64 1.98 -2.04
N ALA A 73 14.33 1.65 -3.11
CA ALA A 73 15.15 2.60 -3.84
C ALA A 73 14.71 2.69 -5.31
N PRO A 74 14.80 3.88 -5.92
CA PRO A 74 14.53 4.01 -7.35
C PRO A 74 15.50 3.14 -8.14
N ALA A 75 15.05 2.59 -9.25
CA ALA A 75 15.88 1.70 -10.06
C ALA A 75 15.64 1.95 -11.54
N LEU A 76 16.61 1.53 -12.36
CA LEU A 76 16.49 1.56 -13.80
C LEU A 76 15.88 0.26 -14.28
N ALA A 77 15.24 0.30 -15.43
CA ALA A 77 14.57 -0.89 -15.98
C ALA A 77 15.54 -2.05 -16.23
N THR A 78 16.82 -1.77 -16.36
CA THR A 78 17.83 -2.79 -16.64
C THR A 78 18.47 -3.38 -15.40
N GLU A 79 18.16 -2.86 -14.22
CA GLU A 79 18.76 -3.37 -13.00
C GLU A 79 18.17 -4.73 -12.61
N PRO A 80 18.96 -5.61 -11.97
CA PRO A 80 18.45 -6.88 -11.51
C PRO A 80 17.44 -6.66 -10.36
N TYR A 81 16.47 -7.55 -10.28
CA TYR A 81 15.44 -7.53 -9.23
C TYR A 81 14.57 -6.27 -9.22
N VAL A 82 14.54 -5.55 -10.33
CA VAL A 82 13.74 -4.34 -10.43
C VAL A 82 12.25 -4.69 -10.45
N ILE A 83 11.45 -3.90 -9.76
CA ILE A 83 10.00 -4.03 -9.76
C ILE A 83 9.45 -2.94 -10.65
N LYS A 84 8.61 -3.36 -11.61
CA LYS A 84 8.03 -2.45 -12.60
C LYS A 84 6.51 -2.47 -12.47
N PRO A 85 5.93 -1.56 -11.67
CA PRO A 85 4.49 -1.54 -11.53
C PRO A 85 3.81 -1.29 -12.86
N THR A 86 2.72 -2.02 -13.12
CA THR A 86 1.98 -1.82 -14.35
C THR A 86 1.07 -0.60 -14.24
N ALA A 87 0.62 -0.09 -15.38
CA ALA A 87 -0.31 1.03 -15.39
C ALA A 87 -1.58 0.71 -14.61
N VAL A 88 -2.03 -0.55 -14.67
CA VAL A 88 -3.22 -0.99 -13.95
C VAL A 88 -2.98 -0.94 -12.43
N GLN A 89 -1.82 -1.38 -11.99
CA GLN A 89 -1.48 -1.34 -10.56
C GLN A 89 -1.45 0.10 -10.05
N ILE A 90 -0.85 0.98 -10.81
CA ILE A 90 -0.77 2.39 -10.45
C ILE A 90 -2.16 2.99 -10.38
N LYS A 91 -3.00 2.70 -11.37
CA LYS A 91 -4.35 3.21 -11.42
C LYS A 91 -5.19 2.72 -10.25
N LYS A 92 -4.97 1.48 -9.81
CA LYS A 92 -5.73 0.89 -8.71
C LYS A 92 -5.10 1.13 -7.34
N ASN A 93 -4.02 1.90 -7.27
CA ASN A 93 -3.30 2.16 -6.03
C ASN A 93 -2.80 0.87 -5.37
N THR A 94 -2.38 -0.10 -6.18
CA THR A 94 -1.91 -1.39 -5.67
C THR A 94 -0.51 -1.67 -6.17
N ILE A 95 0.48 -1.12 -5.52
CA ILE A 95 1.88 -1.31 -5.89
C ILE A 95 2.42 -2.49 -5.08
N TYR A 96 2.51 -3.65 -5.71
CA TYR A 96 2.97 -4.85 -5.02
C TYR A 96 4.48 -4.94 -4.99
N ILE A 97 5.02 -5.28 -3.83
CA ILE A 97 6.43 -5.60 -3.68
C ILE A 97 6.61 -7.10 -3.94
N SER A 98 5.75 -7.92 -3.37
CA SER A 98 5.82 -9.36 -3.58
C SER A 98 4.50 -10.03 -3.26
N LYS A 99 4.20 -11.10 -3.97
CA LYS A 99 3.07 -11.97 -3.66
C LYS A 99 3.58 -13.38 -3.31
N SER A 100 4.87 -13.52 -3.08
CA SER A 100 5.49 -14.80 -2.75
C SER A 100 5.21 -15.16 -1.30
N ARG A 101 4.56 -16.28 -1.08
CA ARG A 101 4.28 -16.74 0.28
C ARG A 101 5.54 -17.04 1.06
N SER A 102 6.58 -17.53 0.41
CA SER A 102 7.81 -17.83 1.11
C SER A 102 8.48 -16.55 1.61
N VAL A 103 8.46 -15.49 0.82
CA VAL A 103 9.01 -14.19 1.24
C VAL A 103 8.20 -13.63 2.40
N ILE A 104 6.87 -13.67 2.28
CA ILE A 104 5.98 -13.17 3.33
C ILE A 104 6.23 -13.93 4.63
N ARG A 105 6.34 -15.24 4.54
CA ARG A 105 6.57 -16.06 5.73
C ARG A 105 7.90 -15.72 6.40
N LYS A 106 8.94 -15.52 5.62
CA LYS A 106 10.24 -15.13 6.16
C LYS A 106 10.17 -13.79 6.88
N LEU A 107 9.45 -12.83 6.32
CA LEU A 107 9.28 -11.54 6.96
C LEU A 107 8.48 -11.65 8.25
N GLN A 108 7.46 -12.50 8.27
CA GLN A 108 6.68 -12.73 9.48
C GLN A 108 7.51 -13.38 10.57
N GLU A 109 8.42 -14.28 10.19
CA GLU A 109 9.34 -14.91 11.14
C GLU A 109 10.30 -13.90 11.75
N ILE A 110 10.67 -12.88 11.00
CA ILE A 110 11.54 -11.83 11.50
C ILE A 110 10.76 -10.86 12.41
N GLY A 111 9.44 -10.89 12.32
CA GLY A 111 8.58 -10.07 13.18
C GLY A 111 8.02 -8.82 12.52
N ILE A 112 7.86 -8.82 11.20
CA ILE A 112 7.33 -7.64 10.51
C ILE A 112 5.88 -7.41 10.93
N PRO A 113 5.52 -6.17 11.34
CA PRO A 113 4.13 -5.87 11.65
C PRO A 113 3.33 -5.71 10.36
N LYS A 114 2.02 -5.68 10.47
CA LYS A 114 1.15 -5.54 9.31
C LYS A 114 1.41 -4.24 8.57
N ILE A 115 1.67 -3.16 9.28
CA ILE A 115 1.96 -1.87 8.68
C ILE A 115 3.27 -1.36 9.25
N VAL A 116 4.20 -0.99 8.36
CA VAL A 116 5.48 -0.41 8.75
C VAL A 116 5.58 0.95 8.09
N GLU A 117 5.64 1.99 8.88
CA GLU A 117 5.79 3.35 8.36
C GLU A 117 7.25 3.61 8.06
N GLY A 118 7.50 4.42 7.06
CA GLY A 118 8.85 4.74 6.65
C GLY A 118 9.03 6.20 6.31
N LYS A 119 10.23 6.53 5.91
CA LYS A 119 10.58 7.92 5.56
C LYS A 119 11.58 7.94 4.43
N LEU A 120 11.62 9.06 3.73
CA LEU A 120 12.56 9.26 2.64
C LEU A 120 13.89 9.77 3.21
N VAL A 121 14.98 9.10 2.87
CA VAL A 121 16.32 9.49 3.27
C VAL A 121 17.20 9.34 2.04
N ASP A 122 17.74 10.46 1.55
CA ASP A 122 18.64 10.45 0.37
C ASP A 122 18.06 9.71 -0.83
N ASP A 123 16.81 10.02 -1.17
CA ASP A 123 16.11 9.43 -2.30
C ASP A 123 15.73 7.96 -2.14
N GLU A 124 15.92 7.39 -0.97
CA GLU A 124 15.50 6.03 -0.66
C GLU A 124 14.50 6.04 0.46
N LEU A 125 13.56 5.12 0.41
CA LEU A 125 12.59 4.97 1.48
C LEU A 125 13.06 3.90 2.45
N LEU A 126 13.11 4.23 3.73
CA LEU A 126 13.54 3.31 4.77
C LEU A 126 12.37 3.01 5.70
N PHE A 127 12.13 1.73 5.92
CA PHE A 127 11.04 1.23 6.75
C PHE A 127 11.64 0.35 7.83
N LYS A 128 11.71 0.89 9.04
CA LYS A 128 12.31 0.17 10.17
C LYS A 128 11.22 -0.45 11.03
N PHE A 129 11.39 -1.70 11.41
CA PHE A 129 10.39 -2.38 12.23
C PHE A 129 10.98 -3.18 13.40
#